data_1860754e0083c55468a55bcfa6e105a1
#
_entry.id   1860754e0083c55468a55bcfa6e105a1
#
_cell.length_a   1.000
_cell.length_b   1.000
_cell.length_c   1.000
_cell.angle_alpha   90.00
_cell.angle_beta   90.00
_cell.angle_gamma   90.00
#
_symmetry.space_group_name_H-M   'P 1'
#
loop_
_entity.id
_entity.type
_entity.pdbx_description
1 polymer ?
#
loop_
_entity_poly.entity_id
_entity_poly.type
_entity_poly.pdbx_seq_one_letter_code
_entity_poly.pdbx_strand_id
1 'polypeptide(L)'
;MIAHLDGPHPDLSPDSADPGQIWALLDKLASSPAPPPYTTAVAGTPSGAARLHGWAELLTAPPGDLDPGIRDRLHELAELEATWPGLAHGDRIVHGDLRADNMVRDHHRGVTFVDWAHATTGPACIDAASLAPQLILAGHTPQKIARLLDEHPATATDPRATTAFLAALTGHWHRNARKPAPSGAPGLRAYQHRVATAGTALLTLRMNN
;
A
#
# COMPACT_ATOMS: atom_id res chain seq x y z
N MET A 1 -24.69 -9.77 16.08
CA MET A 1 -24.17 -11.11 15.65
C MET A 1 -22.95 -10.84 14.75
N ILE A 2 -21.76 -11.25 15.15
CA ILE A 2 -20.55 -11.16 14.31
C ILE A 2 -20.57 -12.39 13.43
N ALA A 3 -20.55 -12.20 12.08
CA ALA A 3 -20.48 -13.33 11.16
C ALA A 3 -19.07 -13.94 11.26
N HIS A 4 -19.00 -15.23 11.49
CA HIS A 4 -17.75 -15.98 11.35
C HIS A 4 -17.44 -16.11 9.85
N LEU A 5 -16.24 -15.71 9.47
CA LEU A 5 -15.71 -15.92 8.12
C LEU A 5 -14.68 -17.04 8.21
N ASP A 6 -14.86 -18.07 7.40
CA ASP A 6 -13.93 -19.20 7.33
C ASP A 6 -13.51 -19.41 5.88
N GLY A 7 -12.22 -19.48 5.66
CA GLY A 7 -11.66 -19.67 4.34
C GLY A 7 -10.17 -19.38 4.27
N PRO A 8 -9.51 -19.79 3.19
CA PRO A 8 -8.12 -19.45 2.94
C PRO A 8 -7.95 -17.96 2.61
N HIS A 9 -6.72 -17.51 2.62
CA HIS A 9 -6.38 -16.23 2.01
C HIS A 9 -6.60 -16.27 0.49
N PRO A 10 -6.91 -15.12 -0.14
CA PRO A 10 -7.07 -15.06 -1.60
C PRO A 10 -5.75 -15.37 -2.32
N ASP A 11 -5.86 -16.00 -3.46
CA ASP A 11 -4.75 -16.20 -4.38
C ASP A 11 -4.53 -14.94 -5.24
N LEU A 12 -3.44 -14.24 -5.01
CA LEU A 12 -3.09 -13.02 -5.73
C LEU A 12 -2.38 -13.26 -7.07
N SER A 13 -2.19 -14.52 -7.50
CA SER A 13 -1.50 -14.83 -8.76
C SER A 13 -2.22 -14.28 -10.00
N PRO A 14 -1.50 -14.07 -11.12
CA PRO A 14 -2.07 -13.53 -12.36
C PRO A 14 -3.20 -14.36 -12.96
N ASP A 15 -3.23 -15.66 -12.68
CA ASP A 15 -4.19 -16.61 -13.24
C ASP A 15 -5.42 -16.80 -12.33
N SER A 16 -5.41 -16.21 -11.14
CA SER A 16 -6.52 -16.25 -10.19
C SER A 16 -7.59 -15.21 -10.53
N ALA A 17 -8.85 -15.52 -10.21
CA ALA A 17 -9.96 -14.58 -10.27
C ALA A 17 -10.03 -13.63 -9.04
N ASP A 18 -9.30 -13.95 -7.97
CA ASP A 18 -9.39 -13.20 -6.70
C ASP A 18 -8.92 -11.75 -6.83
N PRO A 19 -7.84 -11.41 -7.56
CA PRO A 19 -7.47 -10.01 -7.80
C PRO A 19 -8.61 -9.17 -8.39
N GLY A 20 -9.38 -9.71 -9.33
CA GLY A 20 -10.53 -9.00 -9.90
C GLY A 20 -11.62 -8.70 -8.87
N GLN A 21 -11.89 -9.63 -7.94
CA GLN A 21 -12.83 -9.42 -6.84
C GLN A 21 -12.32 -8.37 -5.86
N ILE A 22 -11.01 -8.38 -5.54
CA ILE A 22 -10.38 -7.42 -4.65
C ILE A 22 -10.49 -6.00 -5.24
N TRP A 23 -10.21 -5.84 -6.53
CA TRP A 23 -10.33 -4.56 -7.21
C TRP A 23 -11.77 -4.05 -7.22
N ALA A 24 -12.76 -4.92 -7.43
CA ALA A 24 -14.17 -4.54 -7.33
C ALA A 24 -14.60 -4.10 -5.91
N LEU A 25 -13.98 -4.66 -4.86
CA LEU A 25 -14.19 -4.21 -3.48
C LEU A 25 -13.53 -2.85 -3.23
N LEU A 26 -12.33 -2.61 -3.76
CA LEU A 26 -11.65 -1.32 -3.69
C LEU A 26 -12.45 -0.23 -4.39
N ASP A 27 -13.08 -0.52 -5.54
CA ASP A 27 -14.01 0.40 -6.21
C ASP A 27 -15.18 0.81 -5.31
N LYS A 28 -15.76 -0.16 -4.59
CA LYS A 28 -16.86 0.13 -3.66
C LYS A 28 -16.39 1.02 -2.52
N LEU A 29 -15.20 0.76 -1.94
CA LEU A 29 -14.63 1.61 -0.90
C LEU A 29 -14.33 3.01 -1.42
N ALA A 30 -13.72 3.13 -2.59
CA ALA A 30 -13.40 4.40 -3.22
C ALA A 30 -14.66 5.25 -3.55
N SER A 31 -15.79 4.58 -3.83
CA SER A 31 -17.05 5.25 -4.15
C SER A 31 -17.90 5.58 -2.93
N SER A 32 -17.57 5.02 -1.76
CA SER A 32 -18.38 5.16 -0.54
C SER A 32 -17.74 6.17 0.42
N PRO A 33 -18.46 7.19 0.88
CA PRO A 33 -17.98 8.05 1.95
C PRO A 33 -17.83 7.24 3.24
N ALA A 34 -16.91 7.65 4.09
CA ALA A 34 -16.73 7.00 5.37
C ALA A 34 -17.98 7.15 6.25
N PRO A 35 -18.52 6.06 6.83
CA PRO A 35 -19.67 6.15 7.72
C PRO A 35 -19.28 6.76 9.08
N PRO A 36 -20.24 7.35 9.83
CA PRO A 36 -20.00 7.68 11.24
C PRO A 36 -19.64 6.40 12.05
N PRO A 37 -18.72 6.47 13.03
CA PRO A 37 -18.03 7.65 13.56
C PRO A 37 -16.76 8.05 12.82
N TYR A 38 -16.39 7.36 11.75
CA TYR A 38 -15.14 7.63 11.00
C TYR A 38 -15.09 9.04 10.39
N THR A 39 -16.24 9.65 10.09
CA THR A 39 -16.32 11.03 9.59
C THR A 39 -15.93 12.08 10.63
N THR A 40 -15.94 11.75 11.92
CA THR A 40 -15.64 12.67 13.02
C THR A 40 -14.32 12.42 13.71
N ALA A 41 -13.77 11.21 13.57
CA ALA A 41 -12.61 10.79 14.36
C ALA A 41 -11.26 11.26 13.80
N VAL A 42 -11.18 11.70 12.55
CA VAL A 42 -9.88 11.93 11.89
C VAL A 42 -9.91 13.18 10.99
N ALA A 43 -10.38 14.29 11.52
CA ALA A 43 -10.04 15.62 10.96
C ALA A 43 -8.57 16.00 11.26
N GLY A 44 -7.76 15.05 11.60
CA GLY A 44 -6.31 15.19 11.83
C GLY A 44 -5.56 14.22 10.96
N THR A 45 -4.39 14.61 10.53
CA THR A 45 -3.40 13.83 9.77
C THR A 45 -3.57 12.33 10.00
N PRO A 46 -3.69 11.50 8.95
CA PRO A 46 -3.71 10.05 9.11
C PRO A 46 -2.57 9.65 10.02
N SER A 47 -2.86 8.99 11.13
CA SER A 47 -1.88 8.66 12.17
C SER A 47 -0.70 7.82 11.65
N GLY A 48 -0.83 7.29 10.43
CA GLY A 48 0.22 6.60 9.69
C GLY A 48 1.08 7.49 8.79
N ALA A 49 0.56 8.62 8.28
CA ALA A 49 1.29 9.45 7.31
C ALA A 49 2.60 10.01 7.88
N ALA A 50 2.58 10.45 9.14
CA ALA A 50 3.76 10.97 9.84
C ALA A 50 4.86 9.92 10.10
N ARG A 51 4.58 8.62 9.90
CA ARG A 51 5.54 7.52 10.09
C ARG A 51 6.20 7.06 8.79
N LEU A 52 5.70 7.53 7.67
CA LEU A 52 6.17 7.16 6.34
C LEU A 52 7.24 8.17 5.86
N HIS A 53 8.42 8.13 6.47
CA HIS A 53 9.57 9.00 6.14
C HIS A 53 10.86 8.17 5.97
N GLY A 54 10.76 7.04 5.31
CA GLY A 54 11.86 6.10 5.16
C GLY A 54 12.96 6.61 4.23
N TRP A 55 12.61 7.26 3.12
CA TRP A 55 13.59 7.81 2.19
C TRP A 55 14.38 8.96 2.78
N ALA A 56 13.73 9.84 3.55
CA ALA A 56 14.41 10.93 4.25
C ALA A 56 15.46 10.41 5.24
N GLU A 57 15.14 9.34 6.01
CA GLU A 57 16.12 8.71 6.89
C GLU A 57 17.27 8.06 6.11
N LEU A 58 16.97 7.34 5.03
CA LEU A 58 17.99 6.70 4.18
C LEU A 58 18.87 7.72 3.45
N LEU A 59 18.33 8.89 3.09
CA LEU A 59 19.08 9.98 2.50
C LEU A 59 20.09 10.57 3.49
N THR A 60 19.72 10.70 4.76
CA THR A 60 20.60 11.23 5.80
C THR A 60 21.78 10.30 6.09
N ALA A 61 21.56 8.98 6.07
CA ALA A 61 22.59 7.97 6.32
C ALA A 61 22.40 6.78 5.33
N PRO A 62 22.87 6.93 4.08
CA PRO A 62 22.69 5.89 3.07
C PRO A 62 23.44 4.61 3.43
N PRO A 63 22.76 3.46 3.54
CA PRO A 63 23.42 2.19 3.82
C PRO A 63 24.37 1.79 2.69
N GLY A 64 25.47 1.12 3.04
CA GLY A 64 26.45 0.68 2.05
C GLY A 64 25.92 -0.35 1.06
N ASP A 65 24.92 -1.12 1.47
CA ASP A 65 24.24 -2.16 0.69
C ASP A 65 23.02 -1.67 -0.11
N LEU A 66 22.77 -0.36 -0.13
CA LEU A 66 21.67 0.19 -0.91
C LEU A 66 21.92 0.03 -2.42
N ASP A 67 20.91 -0.46 -3.12
CA ASP A 67 20.95 -0.62 -4.58
C ASP A 67 21.43 0.68 -5.25
N PRO A 68 22.38 0.64 -6.21
CA PRO A 68 22.92 1.83 -6.85
C PRO A 68 21.86 2.70 -7.52
N GLY A 69 20.88 2.09 -8.22
CA GLY A 69 19.80 2.83 -8.86
C GLY A 69 18.88 3.55 -7.88
N ILE A 70 18.68 2.98 -6.69
CA ILE A 70 17.96 3.65 -5.59
C ILE A 70 18.82 4.78 -5.03
N ARG A 71 20.10 4.53 -4.83
CA ARG A 71 21.05 5.52 -4.27
C ARG A 71 21.09 6.78 -5.12
N ASP A 72 21.14 6.63 -6.44
CA ASP A 72 21.21 7.75 -7.39
C ASP A 72 19.93 8.62 -7.37
N ARG A 73 18.81 8.04 -6.95
CA ARG A 73 17.49 8.69 -6.90
C ARG A 73 17.02 9.03 -5.49
N LEU A 74 17.85 8.89 -4.45
CA LEU A 74 17.44 9.09 -3.06
C LEU A 74 16.84 10.47 -2.79
N HIS A 75 17.42 11.54 -3.38
CA HIS A 75 16.86 12.89 -3.25
C HIS A 75 15.46 12.99 -3.84
N GLU A 76 15.29 12.53 -5.06
CA GLU A 76 13.99 12.52 -5.76
C GLU A 76 12.93 11.72 -5.00
N LEU A 77 13.31 10.55 -4.47
CA LEU A 77 12.43 9.71 -3.67
C LEU A 77 12.05 10.37 -2.34
N ALA A 78 12.98 11.04 -1.68
CA ALA A 78 12.72 11.75 -0.44
C ALA A 78 11.85 13.01 -0.65
N GLU A 79 12.06 13.74 -1.75
CA GLU A 79 11.19 14.86 -2.15
C GLU A 79 9.77 14.39 -2.44
N LEU A 80 9.61 13.30 -3.17
CA LEU A 80 8.31 12.71 -3.47
C LEU A 80 7.60 12.24 -2.19
N GLU A 81 8.32 11.53 -1.30
CA GLU A 81 7.80 11.13 0.02
C GLU A 81 7.33 12.35 0.84
N ALA A 82 8.08 13.44 0.82
CA ALA A 82 7.75 14.64 1.57
C ALA A 82 6.46 15.33 1.11
N THR A 83 5.96 15.03 -0.08
CA THR A 83 4.66 15.55 -0.56
C THR A 83 3.48 14.80 0.05
N TRP A 84 3.68 13.55 0.50
CA TRP A 84 2.60 12.68 0.97
C TRP A 84 1.74 13.28 2.10
N PRO A 85 2.30 13.87 3.18
CA PRO A 85 1.48 14.41 4.26
C PRO A 85 0.45 15.44 3.81
N GLY A 86 0.79 16.26 2.81
CA GLY A 86 -0.10 17.26 2.23
C GLY A 86 -1.20 16.66 1.34
N LEU A 87 -1.01 15.43 0.84
CA LEU A 87 -1.92 14.69 -0.03
C LEU A 87 -2.72 13.62 0.73
N ALA A 88 -2.42 13.39 2.00
CA ALA A 88 -2.99 12.30 2.80
C ALA A 88 -4.42 12.58 3.33
N HIS A 89 -5.10 13.59 2.80
CA HIS A 89 -6.44 13.98 3.22
C HIS A 89 -7.50 13.38 2.30
N GLY A 90 -8.60 12.90 2.89
CA GLY A 90 -9.71 12.34 2.14
C GLY A 90 -10.87 11.95 3.05
N ASP A 91 -12.02 11.69 2.46
CA ASP A 91 -13.27 11.35 3.13
C ASP A 91 -13.69 9.89 2.89
N ARG A 92 -12.85 9.10 2.25
CA ARG A 92 -13.12 7.68 2.00
C ARG A 92 -12.68 6.85 3.18
N ILE A 93 -13.43 5.77 3.45
CA ILE A 93 -12.92 4.78 4.40
C ILE A 93 -11.76 4.02 3.77
N VAL A 94 -10.68 3.90 4.52
CA VAL A 94 -9.46 3.20 4.13
C VAL A 94 -9.20 2.10 5.14
N HIS A 95 -8.90 0.90 4.66
CA HIS A 95 -8.51 -0.21 5.52
C HIS A 95 -7.18 0.06 6.25
N GLY A 96 -6.23 0.66 5.55
CA GLY A 96 -4.95 1.14 6.09
C GLY A 96 -3.89 0.06 6.33
N ASP A 97 -4.24 -1.21 6.21
CA ASP A 97 -3.31 -2.36 6.28
C ASP A 97 -3.78 -3.49 5.36
N LEU A 98 -4.10 -3.15 4.09
CA LEU A 98 -4.63 -4.13 3.16
C LEU A 98 -3.51 -5.04 2.64
N ARG A 99 -3.56 -6.30 3.07
CA ARG A 99 -2.64 -7.38 2.68
C ARG A 99 -3.43 -8.68 2.50
N ALA A 100 -2.81 -9.65 1.82
CA ALA A 100 -3.47 -10.95 1.57
C ALA A 100 -3.91 -11.65 2.87
N ASP A 101 -3.14 -11.53 3.95
CA ASP A 101 -3.47 -12.11 5.26
C ASP A 101 -4.59 -11.35 6.01
N ASN A 102 -4.94 -10.14 5.58
CA ASN A 102 -6.10 -9.39 6.03
C ASN A 102 -7.31 -9.54 5.09
N MET A 103 -7.34 -10.63 4.34
CA MET A 103 -8.43 -11.00 3.46
C MET A 103 -8.78 -12.48 3.65
N VAL A 104 -10.07 -12.79 3.54
CA VAL A 104 -10.58 -14.16 3.59
C VAL A 104 -11.38 -14.43 2.31
N ARG A 105 -11.13 -15.57 1.69
CA ARG A 105 -11.93 -16.08 0.56
C ARG A 105 -13.02 -17.01 1.09
N ASP A 106 -14.17 -16.43 1.40
CA ASP A 106 -15.35 -17.17 1.84
C ASP A 106 -16.05 -17.85 0.65
N HIS A 107 -16.51 -19.10 0.85
CA HIS A 107 -17.16 -19.89 -0.20
C HIS A 107 -18.47 -19.29 -0.70
N HIS A 108 -19.17 -18.50 0.13
CA HIS A 108 -20.48 -17.94 -0.21
C HIS A 108 -20.40 -16.45 -0.60
N ARG A 109 -19.41 -15.73 -0.09
CA ARG A 109 -19.30 -14.27 -0.20
C ARG A 109 -18.17 -13.82 -1.12
N GLY A 110 -17.30 -14.74 -1.53
CA GLY A 110 -16.06 -14.41 -2.24
C GLY A 110 -15.02 -13.76 -1.33
N VAL A 111 -14.18 -12.89 -1.86
CA VAL A 111 -13.16 -12.20 -1.07
C VAL A 111 -13.82 -11.17 -0.15
N THR A 112 -13.37 -11.14 1.11
CA THR A 112 -13.83 -10.20 2.14
C THR A 112 -12.62 -9.64 2.88
N PHE A 113 -12.59 -8.32 3.11
CA PHE A 113 -11.55 -7.65 3.91
C PHE A 113 -11.86 -7.80 5.39
N VAL A 114 -10.86 -8.19 6.17
CA VAL A 114 -10.93 -8.42 7.63
C VAL A 114 -9.82 -7.64 8.34
N ASP A 115 -9.87 -7.60 9.68
CA ASP A 115 -8.89 -6.88 10.51
C ASP A 115 -8.81 -5.36 10.21
N TRP A 116 -9.92 -4.69 10.41
CA TRP A 116 -10.07 -3.23 10.24
C TRP A 116 -9.48 -2.41 11.38
N ALA A 117 -8.51 -2.95 12.14
CA ALA A 117 -7.90 -2.28 13.29
C ALA A 117 -7.17 -0.97 12.91
N HIS A 118 -6.75 -0.84 11.65
CA HIS A 118 -6.08 0.33 11.11
C HIS A 118 -6.99 1.23 10.27
N ALA A 119 -8.31 0.95 10.27
CA ALA A 119 -9.26 1.73 9.49
C ALA A 119 -9.24 3.21 9.86
N THR A 120 -9.23 4.05 8.83
CA THR A 120 -9.19 5.51 8.95
C THR A 120 -9.92 6.16 7.78
N THR A 121 -9.99 7.49 7.77
CA THR A 121 -10.37 8.24 6.56
C THR A 121 -9.13 8.71 5.81
N GLY A 122 -9.20 8.74 4.49
CA GLY A 122 -8.10 9.17 3.65
C GLY A 122 -8.43 9.19 2.16
N PRO A 123 -7.42 9.45 1.31
CA PRO A 123 -7.56 9.32 -0.12
C PRO A 123 -7.85 7.86 -0.52
N ALA A 124 -8.70 7.66 -1.51
CA ALA A 124 -9.10 6.34 -1.98
C ALA A 124 -7.92 5.47 -2.47
N CYS A 125 -6.81 6.08 -2.85
CA CYS A 125 -5.66 5.38 -3.40
C CYS A 125 -4.86 4.52 -2.40
N ILE A 126 -5.00 4.75 -1.09
CA ILE A 126 -4.14 4.12 -0.07
C ILE A 126 -4.16 2.59 -0.16
N ASP A 127 -5.34 1.98 -0.12
CA ASP A 127 -5.45 0.51 -0.09
C ASP A 127 -5.02 -0.11 -1.42
N ALA A 128 -5.40 0.48 -2.55
CA ALA A 128 -5.00 0.03 -3.88
C ALA A 128 -3.48 0.11 -4.08
N ALA A 129 -2.85 1.21 -3.68
CA ALA A 129 -1.41 1.38 -3.76
C ALA A 129 -0.64 0.48 -2.78
N SER A 130 -1.22 0.18 -1.60
CA SER A 130 -0.66 -0.79 -0.64
C SER A 130 -0.65 -2.22 -1.19
N LEU A 131 -1.67 -2.58 -1.96
CA LEU A 131 -1.80 -3.90 -2.56
C LEU A 131 -0.86 -4.09 -3.77
N ALA A 132 -0.57 -3.03 -4.51
CA ALA A 132 0.15 -3.08 -5.78
C ALA A 132 1.51 -3.82 -5.71
N PRO A 133 2.43 -3.57 -4.76
CA PRO A 133 3.66 -4.33 -4.63
C PRO A 133 3.45 -5.81 -4.29
N GLN A 134 2.36 -6.16 -3.60
CA GLN A 134 2.04 -7.55 -3.25
C GLN A 134 1.59 -8.34 -4.48
N LEU A 135 0.87 -7.71 -5.42
CA LEU A 135 0.53 -8.31 -6.71
C LEU A 135 1.78 -8.61 -7.54
N ILE A 136 2.79 -7.72 -7.49
CA ILE A 136 4.07 -7.98 -8.15
C ILE A 136 4.77 -9.18 -7.51
N LEU A 137 4.77 -9.30 -6.18
CA LEU A 137 5.32 -10.48 -5.49
C LEU A 137 4.57 -11.77 -5.83
N ALA A 138 3.28 -11.67 -6.17
CA ALA A 138 2.46 -12.81 -6.59
C ALA A 138 2.64 -13.16 -8.08
N GLY A 139 3.52 -12.46 -8.82
CA GLY A 139 3.90 -12.79 -10.20
C GLY A 139 3.35 -11.83 -11.28
N HIS A 140 2.62 -10.78 -10.91
CA HIS A 140 2.24 -9.75 -11.88
C HIS A 140 3.45 -8.92 -12.30
N THR A 141 3.48 -8.48 -13.56
CA THR A 141 4.55 -7.59 -14.03
C THR A 141 4.35 -6.16 -13.49
N PRO A 142 5.43 -5.44 -13.13
CA PRO A 142 5.32 -4.04 -12.71
C PRO A 142 4.59 -3.16 -13.74
N GLN A 143 4.76 -3.42 -15.04
CA GLN A 143 4.10 -2.69 -16.13
C GLN A 143 2.57 -2.90 -16.11
N LYS A 144 2.12 -4.14 -15.85
CA LYS A 144 0.68 -4.43 -15.74
C LYS A 144 0.08 -3.71 -14.54
N ILE A 145 0.78 -3.73 -13.39
CA ILE A 145 0.31 -3.07 -12.17
C ILE A 145 0.35 -1.54 -12.31
N ALA A 146 1.37 -0.96 -12.96
CA ALA A 146 1.41 0.47 -13.24
C ALA A 146 0.17 0.92 -14.03
N ARG A 147 -0.13 0.24 -15.15
CA ARG A 147 -1.33 0.51 -15.96
C ARG A 147 -2.61 0.36 -15.15
N LEU A 148 -2.72 -0.69 -14.33
CA LEU A 148 -3.88 -0.90 -13.48
C LEU A 148 -4.10 0.26 -12.51
N LEU A 149 -3.04 0.79 -11.90
CA LEU A 149 -3.13 1.98 -11.05
C LEU A 149 -3.49 3.25 -11.82
N ASP A 150 -3.10 3.37 -13.08
CA ASP A 150 -3.44 4.53 -13.91
C ASP A 150 -4.90 4.51 -14.41
N GLU A 151 -5.49 3.33 -14.51
CA GLU A 151 -6.85 3.12 -15.02
C GLU A 151 -7.89 2.97 -13.92
N HIS A 152 -7.50 2.52 -12.72
CA HIS A 152 -8.44 2.21 -11.64
C HIS A 152 -8.98 3.48 -10.98
N PRO A 153 -10.31 3.62 -10.78
CA PRO A 153 -10.93 4.84 -10.24
C PRO A 153 -10.36 5.30 -8.90
N ALA A 154 -10.00 4.37 -8.00
CA ALA A 154 -9.43 4.71 -6.70
C ALA A 154 -8.07 5.42 -6.78
N THR A 155 -7.32 5.22 -7.85
CA THR A 155 -5.94 5.72 -8.01
C THR A 155 -5.79 6.72 -9.14
N ALA A 156 -6.59 6.60 -10.20
CA ALA A 156 -6.57 7.48 -11.36
C ALA A 156 -7.13 8.89 -11.06
N THR A 157 -7.98 9.03 -10.04
CA THR A 157 -8.54 10.32 -9.63
C THR A 157 -7.47 11.28 -9.11
N ASP A 158 -6.45 10.76 -8.41
CA ASP A 158 -5.30 11.53 -7.97
C ASP A 158 -3.99 10.72 -8.16
N PRO A 159 -3.40 10.76 -9.36
CA PRO A 159 -2.15 10.06 -9.65
C PRO A 159 -0.97 10.56 -8.82
N ARG A 160 -0.99 11.84 -8.39
CA ARG A 160 0.05 12.42 -7.54
C ARG A 160 -0.01 11.84 -6.13
N ALA A 161 -1.19 11.80 -5.52
CA ALA A 161 -1.37 11.18 -4.21
C ALA A 161 -1.00 9.69 -4.24
N THR A 162 -1.40 8.97 -5.30
CA THR A 162 -1.05 7.57 -5.51
C THR A 162 0.47 7.35 -5.54
N THR A 163 1.20 8.17 -6.32
CA THR A 163 2.64 8.04 -6.47
C THR A 163 3.38 8.48 -5.18
N ALA A 164 2.94 9.56 -4.54
CA ALA A 164 3.51 10.03 -3.28
C ALA A 164 3.31 9.01 -2.15
N PHE A 165 2.12 8.42 -2.04
CA PHE A 165 1.87 7.37 -1.05
C PHE A 165 2.71 6.13 -1.31
N LEU A 166 2.78 5.67 -2.57
CA LEU A 166 3.61 4.52 -2.94
C LEU A 166 5.09 4.77 -2.63
N ALA A 167 5.59 6.00 -2.86
CA ALA A 167 6.96 6.38 -2.49
C ALA A 167 7.15 6.31 -0.97
N ALA A 168 6.26 6.93 -0.21
CA ALA A 168 6.33 6.97 1.25
C ALA A 168 6.28 5.56 1.87
N LEU A 169 5.39 4.70 1.38
CA LEU A 169 5.26 3.32 1.83
C LEU A 169 6.48 2.47 1.46
N THR A 170 7.00 2.64 0.25
CA THR A 170 8.20 1.92 -0.23
C THR A 170 9.44 2.32 0.58
N GLY A 171 9.63 3.61 0.86
CA GLY A 171 10.68 4.11 1.74
C GLY A 171 10.57 3.55 3.16
N HIS A 172 9.37 3.53 3.71
CA HIS A 172 9.10 2.91 5.01
C HIS A 172 9.52 1.43 5.04
N TRP A 173 9.22 0.65 4.01
CA TRP A 173 9.63 -0.74 3.93
C TRP A 173 11.14 -0.89 3.77
N HIS A 174 11.79 -0.11 2.90
CA HIS A 174 13.25 -0.13 2.76
C HIS A 174 13.97 0.16 4.06
N ARG A 175 13.53 1.19 4.80
CA ARG A 175 14.04 1.51 6.14
C ARG A 175 13.82 0.38 7.13
N ASN A 176 12.60 -0.14 7.21
CA ASN A 176 12.23 -1.14 8.22
C ASN A 176 12.82 -2.52 7.94
N ALA A 177 13.04 -2.88 6.68
CA ALA A 177 13.70 -4.13 6.29
C ALA A 177 15.11 -4.27 6.89
N ARG A 178 15.76 -3.15 7.25
CA ARG A 178 17.10 -3.10 7.84
C ARG A 178 17.13 -3.14 9.37
N LYS A 179 15.97 -3.11 10.01
CA LYS A 179 15.85 -3.18 11.47
C LYS A 179 15.90 -4.63 11.94
N PRO A 180 16.26 -4.89 13.21
CA PRO A 180 16.11 -6.22 13.80
C PRO A 180 14.66 -6.72 13.66
N ALA A 181 14.50 -8.02 13.37
CA ALA A 181 13.17 -8.62 13.30
C ALA A 181 12.54 -8.66 14.71
N PRO A 182 11.23 -8.35 14.84
CA PRO A 182 10.51 -8.57 16.09
C PRO A 182 10.49 -10.07 16.44
N SER A 183 10.57 -10.40 17.72
CA SER A 183 10.57 -11.79 18.19
C SER A 183 9.32 -12.57 17.75
N GLY A 184 8.16 -11.91 17.71
CA GLY A 184 6.90 -12.49 17.26
C GLY A 184 6.71 -12.59 15.74
N ALA A 185 7.63 -12.01 14.94
CA ALA A 185 7.50 -11.99 13.47
C ALA A 185 8.88 -12.08 12.79
N PRO A 186 9.58 -13.22 12.89
CA PRO A 186 10.96 -13.35 12.39
C PRO A 186 11.06 -13.14 10.86
N GLY A 187 10.02 -13.46 10.10
CA GLY A 187 9.96 -13.28 8.64
C GLY A 187 9.63 -11.86 8.16
N LEU A 188 9.25 -10.95 9.07
CA LEU A 188 8.74 -9.61 8.70
C LEU A 188 9.75 -8.80 7.88
N ARG A 189 11.03 -8.81 8.26
CA ARG A 189 12.05 -8.00 7.55
C ARG A 189 12.33 -8.51 6.14
N ALA A 190 12.35 -9.82 5.97
CA ALA A 190 12.47 -10.43 4.64
C ALA A 190 11.25 -10.12 3.76
N TYR A 191 10.05 -10.13 4.32
CA TYR A 191 8.85 -9.69 3.62
C TYR A 191 8.95 -8.21 3.21
N GLN A 192 9.29 -7.32 4.16
CA GLN A 192 9.44 -5.88 3.90
C GLN A 192 10.48 -5.59 2.83
N HIS A 193 11.60 -6.33 2.81
CA HIS A 193 12.58 -6.20 1.75
C HIS A 193 12.00 -6.54 0.37
N ARG A 194 11.25 -7.65 0.26
CA ARG A 194 10.65 -8.05 -1.03
C ARG A 194 9.61 -7.03 -1.52
N VAL A 195 8.69 -6.57 -0.64
CA VAL A 195 7.69 -5.57 -1.05
C VAL A 195 8.32 -4.22 -1.36
N ALA A 196 9.41 -3.85 -0.67
CA ALA A 196 10.19 -2.65 -0.99
C ALA A 196 10.79 -2.72 -2.39
N THR A 197 11.41 -3.85 -2.76
CA THR A 197 11.96 -4.08 -4.10
C THR A 197 10.86 -3.99 -5.17
N ALA A 198 9.72 -4.64 -4.95
CA ALA A 198 8.57 -4.58 -5.84
C ALA A 198 8.01 -3.15 -5.98
N GLY A 199 7.89 -2.43 -4.85
CA GLY A 199 7.46 -1.03 -4.84
C GLY A 199 8.42 -0.11 -5.58
N THR A 200 9.73 -0.31 -5.45
CA THR A 200 10.74 0.45 -6.18
C THR A 200 10.62 0.23 -7.69
N ALA A 201 10.44 -1.00 -8.14
CA ALA A 201 10.25 -1.29 -9.57
C ALA A 201 9.02 -0.56 -10.13
N LEU A 202 7.92 -0.50 -9.37
CA LEU A 202 6.71 0.22 -9.75
C LEU A 202 6.91 1.73 -9.76
N LEU A 203 7.58 2.29 -8.74
CA LEU A 203 7.91 3.71 -8.65
C LEU A 203 8.78 4.16 -9.83
N THR A 204 9.80 3.38 -10.19
CA THR A 204 10.68 3.70 -11.32
C THR A 204 9.89 3.88 -12.62
N LEU A 205 8.88 3.05 -12.86
CA LEU A 205 8.01 3.20 -14.03
C LEU A 205 7.15 4.47 -13.95
N ARG A 206 6.58 4.77 -12.78
CA ARG A 206 5.69 5.92 -12.59
C ARG A 206 6.41 7.27 -12.61
N MET A 207 7.67 7.31 -12.20
CA MET A 207 8.49 8.53 -12.19
C MET A 207 9.14 8.83 -13.56
N ASN A 208 9.13 7.87 -14.48
CA ASN A 208 9.68 8.04 -15.83
C ASN A 208 8.60 8.36 -16.88
N ASN A 209 7.33 8.38 -16.50
CA ASN A 209 6.18 8.76 -17.30
C ASN A 209 5.72 10.20 -16.97
#